data_e001f9e9b40b898c7cea072404848fc7
#
_entry.id   e001f9e9b40b898c7cea072404848fc7
#
_cell.length_a   1.000
_cell.length_b   1.000
_cell.length_c   1.000
_cell.angle_alpha   90.00
_cell.angle_beta   90.00
_cell.angle_gamma   90.00
#
_symmetry.space_group_name_H-M   'P 1'
#
loop_
_entity.id
_entity.type
_entity.pdbx_description
1 polymer ?
#
loop_
_entity_poly.entity_id
_entity_poly.type
_entity_poly.pdbx_seq_one_letter_code
_entity_poly.pdbx_strand_id
1 'polypeptide(L)' 'MNENDVKRTLKKPVLFRNTEYIFNRCCLDKDEKKGFYYLAELLDRCKHSVIVCRLEEIERMK' A
#
# COMPACT_ATOMS: atom_id res chain seq x y z
N MET A 1 -7.05 -3.77 0.99
CA MET A 1 -6.17 -4.90 1.42
C MET A 1 -6.04 -4.87 2.94
N ASN A 2 -6.04 -6.01 3.57
CA ASN A 2 -5.87 -6.06 5.03
C ASN A 2 -4.43 -6.38 5.41
N GLU A 3 -4.12 -6.24 6.71
CA GLU A 3 -2.76 -6.42 7.20
C GLU A 3 -2.22 -7.85 7.02
N ASN A 4 -3.09 -8.84 6.94
CA ASN A 4 -2.66 -10.23 6.75
C ASN A 4 -2.11 -10.50 5.36
N ASP A 5 -2.44 -9.64 4.41
CA ASP A 5 -1.99 -9.78 3.04
C ASP A 5 -0.68 -9.06 2.75
N VAL A 6 -0.21 -8.24 3.68
CA VAL A 6 0.97 -7.39 3.46
C VAL A 6 2.20 -8.20 3.07
N LYS A 7 2.55 -9.21 3.86
CA LYS A 7 3.74 -10.02 3.60
C LYS A 7 3.69 -10.72 2.25
N ARG A 8 2.50 -11.16 1.85
CA ARG A 8 2.31 -11.88 0.59
C ARG A 8 2.37 -10.95 -0.62
N THR A 9 2.09 -9.67 -0.40
CA THR A 9 1.92 -8.71 -1.49
C THR A 9 3.11 -7.78 -1.65
N LEU A 10 4.00 -7.71 -0.65
CA LEU A 10 5.20 -6.88 -0.74
C LEU A 10 6.01 -7.21 -2.00
N LYS A 11 6.44 -6.18 -2.70
CA LYS A 11 7.20 -6.25 -3.95
C LYS A 11 6.41 -6.79 -5.14
N LYS A 12 5.10 -6.93 -4.97
CA LYS A 12 4.21 -7.40 -6.04
C LYS A 12 3.31 -6.27 -6.53
N PRO A 13 2.73 -6.42 -7.74
CA PRO A 13 1.81 -5.41 -8.24
C PRO A 13 0.53 -5.35 -7.44
N VAL A 14 0.03 -4.14 -7.26
CA VAL A 14 -1.26 -3.87 -6.62
C VAL A 14 -1.98 -2.78 -7.39
N LEU A 15 -3.29 -2.62 -7.13
CA LEU A 15 -4.08 -1.56 -7.72
C LEU A 15 -4.40 -0.48 -6.69
N PHE A 16 -4.22 0.75 -7.09
CA PHE A 16 -4.63 1.92 -6.33
C PHE A 16 -5.31 2.88 -7.29
N ARG A 17 -6.58 3.16 -7.05
CA ARG A 17 -7.41 4.01 -7.92
C ARG A 17 -7.36 3.55 -9.38
N ASN A 18 -7.50 2.23 -9.59
CA ASN A 18 -7.49 1.60 -10.91
C ASN A 18 -6.16 1.73 -11.66
N THR A 19 -5.08 2.07 -10.97
CA THR A 19 -3.75 2.16 -11.55
C THR A 19 -2.83 1.15 -10.89
N GLU A 20 -2.02 0.48 -11.69
CA GLU A 20 -1.08 -0.52 -11.18
C GLU A 20 0.16 0.13 -10.61
N TYR A 21 0.53 -0.29 -9.41
CA TYR A 21 1.76 0.12 -8.73
C TYR A 21 2.43 -1.11 -8.14
N ILE A 22 3.68 -0.95 -7.71
CA ILE A 22 4.39 -1.99 -6.95
C ILE A 22 4.33 -1.64 -5.48
N PHE A 23 3.89 -2.59 -4.67
CA PHE A 23 3.80 -2.41 -3.22
C PHE A 23 5.20 -2.48 -2.62
N ASN A 24 5.77 -1.32 -2.32
CA ASN A 24 7.17 -1.22 -1.88
C ASN A 24 7.36 -1.45 -0.38
N ARG A 25 6.58 -0.78 0.45
CA ARG A 25 6.69 -0.89 1.91
C ARG A 25 5.35 -0.64 2.57
N CYS A 26 5.25 -1.13 3.81
CA CYS A 26 4.12 -0.84 4.67
C CYS A 26 4.65 -0.29 5.99
N CYS A 27 4.06 0.80 6.45
CA CYS A 27 4.43 1.44 7.71
C CYS A 27 3.23 1.50 8.63
N LEU A 28 3.48 1.44 9.93
CA LEU A 28 2.46 1.64 10.95
C LEU A 28 2.57 3.08 11.45
N ASP A 29 1.46 3.79 11.48
CA ASP A 29 1.41 5.15 12.00
C ASP A 29 0.28 5.27 13.01
N LYS A 30 0.24 6.37 13.74
CA LYS A 30 -0.72 6.57 14.80
C LYS A 30 -1.53 7.84 14.57
N ASP A 31 -2.85 7.70 14.69
CA ASP A 31 -3.78 8.82 14.67
C ASP A 31 -4.31 9.02 16.08
N GLU A 32 -4.32 10.24 16.57
CA GLU A 32 -4.80 10.56 17.93
C GLU A 32 -6.25 10.17 18.15
N LYS A 33 -7.06 10.19 17.11
CA LYS A 33 -8.49 9.90 17.20
C LYS A 33 -8.85 8.46 16.92
N LYS A 34 -8.14 7.81 16.01
CA LYS A 34 -8.50 6.49 15.51
C LYS A 34 -7.55 5.38 15.97
N GLY A 35 -6.44 5.72 16.60
CA GLY A 35 -5.43 4.76 17.01
C GLY A 35 -4.45 4.46 15.89
N PHE A 36 -4.01 3.22 15.79
CA PHE A 36 -3.02 2.84 14.79
C PHE A 36 -3.64 2.55 13.44
N TYR A 37 -2.92 2.86 12.38
CA TYR A 37 -3.31 2.52 11.02
C TYR A 37 -2.08 2.24 10.17
N TYR A 38 -2.28 1.55 9.05
CA TYR A 38 -1.19 1.19 8.15
C TYR A 38 -1.14 2.11 6.94
N LEU A 39 0.07 2.55 6.60
CA LEU A 39 0.34 3.29 5.37
C LEU A 39 1.12 2.40 4.42
N ALA A 40 0.77 2.47 3.17
CA ALA A 40 1.45 1.73 2.12
C ALA A 40 2.24 2.69 1.24
N GLU A 41 3.47 2.32 0.93
CA GLU A 41 4.30 3.06 -0.01
C GLU A 41 4.31 2.29 -1.33
N LEU A 42 3.89 2.97 -2.38
CA LEU A 42 3.77 2.38 -3.71
C LEU A 42 4.76 3.04 -4.67
N LEU A 43 5.33 2.23 -5.55
CA LEU A 43 6.17 2.73 -6.63
C LEU A 43 5.41 2.60 -7.94
N ASP A 44 5.53 3.60 -8.81
CA ASP A 44 4.97 3.47 -10.14
C ASP A 44 5.78 2.44 -10.95
N ARG A 45 5.27 2.03 -12.10
CA ARG A 45 5.91 0.99 -12.91
C ARG A 45 7.29 1.40 -13.41
N CYS A 46 7.51 2.69 -13.58
CA CYS A 46 8.79 3.22 -14.03
C CYS A 46 9.74 3.49 -12.86
N LYS A 47 9.28 3.31 -11.63
CA LYS A 47 10.02 3.56 -10.39
C LYS A 47 10.50 5.01 -10.24
N HIS A 48 9.78 5.94 -10.87
CA HIS A 48 10.12 7.36 -10.81
C HIS A 48 9.37 8.11 -9.72
N SER A 49 8.24 7.57 -9.27
CA SER A 49 7.39 8.24 -8.28
C SER A 49 7.04 7.31 -7.14
N VAL A 50 6.98 7.87 -5.95
CA VAL A 50 6.55 7.16 -4.76
C VAL A 50 5.25 7.79 -4.29
N ILE A 51 4.26 6.95 -4.01
CA ILE A 51 2.96 7.38 -3.50
C ILE A 51 2.74 6.72 -2.16
N VAL A 52 2.26 7.51 -1.19
CA VAL A 52 1.90 6.99 0.12
C VAL A 52 0.38 7.08 0.27
N CYS A 53 -0.24 5.98 0.61
CA CYS A 53 -1.69 5.92 0.82
C CYS A 53 -2.00 4.96 1.96
N ARG A 54 -3.28 4.91 2.36
CA ARG A 54 -3.69 3.97 3.39
C ARG A 54 -3.78 2.58 2.81
N LEU A 55 -3.40 1.59 3.62
CA LEU A 55 -3.44 0.20 3.19
C LEU A 55 -4.82 -0.23 2.71
N GLU A 56 -5.87 0.27 3.36
CA GLU A 56 -7.25 -0.05 3.00
C GLU A 56 -7.68 0.43 1.62
N GLU A 57 -6.94 1.37 1.03
CA GLU A 57 -7.24 1.91 -0.30
C GLU A 57 -6.66 1.08 -1.43
N ILE A 58 -5.88 0.07 -1.12
CA ILE A 58 -5.18 -0.75 -2.11
C ILE A 58 -5.96 -2.04 -2.36
N GLU A 59 -6.03 -2.44 -3.62
CA GLU A 59 -6.63 -3.71 -4.01
C GLU A 59 -5.56 -4.66 -4.55
N ARG A 60 -5.70 -5.94 -4.20
CA ARG A 60 -4.81 -6.96 -4.72
C ARG A 60 -5.14 -7.24 -6.17
N MET A 61 -4.12 -7.39 -6.97
CA MET A 61 -4.29 -7.87 -8.34
C MET A 61 -4.45 -9.38 -8.32
N LYS A 62 -5.37 -9.83 -9.14
CA LYS A 62 -5.64 -11.27 -9.30
C LYS A 62 -4.79 -11.86 -10.41
#